data_627f1e95e8dad430b47e8986ec4c31e6
#
_entry.id   627f1e95e8dad430b47e8986ec4c31e6
#
_cell.length_a   1.000
_cell.length_b   1.000
_cell.length_c   1.000
_cell.angle_alpha   90.00
_cell.angle_beta   90.00
_cell.angle_gamma   90.00
#
_symmetry.space_group_name_H-M   'P 1'
#
loop_
_entity.id
_entity.type
_entity.pdbx_description
1 polymer ?
#
loop_
_entity_poly.entity_id
_entity_poly.type
_entity_poly.pdbx_seq_one_letter_code
_entity_poly.pdbx_strand_id
1 'polypeptide(L)'
;MMNSLLVLLIILVVLMLLVARKDGVRNLMGLLINFGMIFVLITLISWGFNALLVLVILSVIILAFAIFMSSDENEMTVIAFKTSVIVVLSLMVLAVFVQHIGQFQGFAAEDVDELENLSLTVGLNFSNVAIVVMVISMLGAVAESAMALTASLYEVIEQDEFMTIEQFKNQRVIISQQILGTAVNTLFFGVLGATVGLILWFVRLQYSWAEIFNSKLLMADVAAMLLGMLGILFSIWLSGYFVEKDFEKEKHESD
;
A
#
# COMPACT_ATOMS: atom_id res chain seq x y z
N MET A 1 11.80 -20.84 -26.59
CA MET A 1 12.22 -19.45 -26.30
C MET A 1 11.78 -19.15 -24.88
N MET A 2 12.71 -18.80 -23.99
CA MET A 2 12.33 -18.36 -22.63
C MET A 2 11.59 -17.01 -22.74
N ASN A 3 10.42 -16.90 -22.08
CA ASN A 3 9.67 -15.66 -22.01
C ASN A 3 10.48 -14.65 -21.19
N SER A 4 10.60 -13.40 -21.65
CA SER A 4 11.31 -12.32 -20.95
C SER A 4 10.88 -12.14 -19.50
N LEU A 5 9.59 -12.33 -19.21
CA LEU A 5 9.05 -12.32 -17.85
C LEU A 5 9.62 -13.42 -16.97
N LEU A 6 9.78 -14.63 -17.51
CA LEU A 6 10.36 -15.75 -16.78
C LEU A 6 11.84 -15.51 -16.46
N VAL A 7 12.58 -14.90 -17.39
CA VAL A 7 13.99 -14.51 -17.15
C VAL A 7 14.09 -13.49 -16.03
N LEU A 8 13.26 -12.43 -16.06
CA LEU A 8 13.23 -11.42 -15.01
C LEU A 8 12.84 -12.00 -13.65
N LEU A 9 11.87 -12.91 -13.62
CA LEU A 9 11.46 -13.59 -12.39
C LEU A 9 12.62 -14.45 -11.83
N ILE A 10 13.33 -15.20 -12.66
CA ILE A 10 14.48 -15.98 -12.23
C ILE A 10 15.58 -15.08 -11.68
N ILE A 11 15.89 -13.98 -12.37
CA ILE A 11 16.88 -13.00 -11.91
C ILE A 11 16.47 -12.43 -10.54
N LEU A 12 15.21 -12.05 -10.37
CA LEU A 12 14.68 -11.53 -9.10
C LEU A 12 14.87 -12.55 -7.98
N VAL A 13 14.44 -13.80 -8.19
CA VAL A 13 14.56 -14.88 -7.19
C VAL A 13 16.02 -15.11 -6.83
N VAL A 14 16.90 -15.24 -7.82
CA VAL A 14 18.34 -15.47 -7.61
C VAL A 14 18.96 -14.32 -6.82
N LEU A 15 18.67 -13.07 -7.17
CA LEU A 15 19.21 -11.90 -6.46
C LEU A 15 18.68 -11.81 -5.04
N MET A 16 17.39 -12.06 -4.80
CA MET A 16 16.82 -12.09 -3.44
C MET A 16 17.51 -13.14 -2.57
N LEU A 17 17.76 -14.34 -3.11
CA LEU A 17 18.45 -15.40 -2.37
C LEU A 17 19.93 -15.08 -2.11
N LEU A 18 20.61 -14.45 -3.07
CA LEU A 18 22.03 -14.08 -2.92
C LEU A 18 22.23 -12.93 -1.91
N VAL A 19 21.38 -11.91 -1.96
CA VAL A 19 21.51 -10.70 -1.13
C VAL A 19 20.98 -10.93 0.28
N ALA A 20 19.75 -11.45 0.41
CA ALA A 20 19.09 -11.59 1.69
C ALA A 20 19.21 -12.99 2.31
N ARG A 21 19.88 -13.93 1.65
CA ARG A 21 20.13 -15.31 2.16
C ARG A 21 18.85 -15.98 2.67
N LYS A 22 18.80 -16.33 3.99
CA LYS A 22 17.63 -16.98 4.62
C LYS A 22 16.38 -16.08 4.63
N ASP A 23 16.58 -14.80 4.87
CA ASP A 23 15.50 -13.81 4.85
C ASP A 23 14.94 -13.60 3.44
N GLY A 24 15.77 -13.80 2.40
CA GLY A 24 15.33 -13.79 1.02
C GLY A 24 14.26 -14.85 0.70
N VAL A 25 14.37 -16.04 1.29
CA VAL A 25 13.34 -17.09 1.15
C VAL A 25 12.05 -16.67 1.83
N ARG A 26 12.13 -16.16 3.07
CA ARG A 26 10.98 -15.69 3.83
C ARG A 26 10.24 -14.56 3.11
N ASN A 27 10.98 -13.57 2.62
CA ASN A 27 10.43 -12.44 1.88
C ASN A 27 9.80 -12.87 0.55
N LEU A 28 10.42 -13.81 -0.17
CA LEU A 28 9.85 -14.37 -1.39
C LEU A 28 8.54 -15.13 -1.12
N MET A 29 8.50 -15.92 -0.04
CA MET A 29 7.29 -16.60 0.39
C MET A 29 6.18 -15.59 0.76
N GLY A 30 6.53 -14.51 1.49
CA GLY A 30 5.60 -13.42 1.80
C GLY A 30 5.01 -12.78 0.53
N LEU A 31 5.85 -12.50 -0.46
CA LEU A 31 5.41 -11.96 -1.75
C LEU A 31 4.42 -12.91 -2.46
N LEU A 32 4.74 -14.21 -2.52
CA LEU A 32 3.88 -15.21 -3.15
C LEU A 32 2.55 -15.38 -2.41
N ILE A 33 2.57 -15.38 -1.07
CA ILE A 33 1.35 -15.45 -0.26
C ILE A 33 0.48 -14.22 -0.49
N ASN A 34 1.05 -13.02 -0.46
CA ASN A 34 0.30 -11.78 -0.70
C ASN A 34 -0.30 -11.75 -2.11
N PHE A 35 0.45 -12.19 -3.12
CA PHE A 35 -0.07 -12.37 -4.47
C PHE A 35 -1.24 -13.37 -4.50
N GLY A 36 -1.09 -14.53 -3.85
CA GLY A 36 -2.17 -15.52 -3.73
C GLY A 36 -3.40 -14.97 -3.00
N MET A 37 -3.21 -14.16 -1.95
CA MET A 37 -4.33 -13.55 -1.21
C MET A 37 -5.12 -12.55 -2.06
N ILE A 38 -4.47 -11.81 -2.96
CA ILE A 38 -5.16 -10.95 -3.93
C ILE A 38 -6.01 -11.81 -4.88
N PHE A 39 -5.51 -12.95 -5.35
CA PHE A 39 -6.30 -13.89 -6.14
C PHE A 39 -7.50 -14.44 -5.38
N VAL A 40 -7.33 -14.80 -4.11
CA VAL A 40 -8.44 -15.23 -3.24
C VAL A 40 -9.49 -14.12 -3.12
N LEU A 41 -9.06 -12.87 -2.92
CA LEU A 41 -9.95 -11.72 -2.82
C LEU A 41 -10.78 -11.56 -4.10
N ILE A 42 -10.14 -11.56 -5.26
CA ILE A 42 -10.81 -11.42 -6.56
C ILE A 42 -11.79 -12.57 -6.77
N THR A 43 -11.39 -13.80 -6.44
CA THR A 43 -12.24 -15.01 -6.58
C THR A 43 -13.47 -14.93 -5.69
N LEU A 44 -13.34 -14.53 -4.43
CA LEU A 44 -14.47 -14.39 -3.52
C LEU A 44 -15.46 -13.33 -4.00
N ILE A 45 -14.95 -12.19 -4.49
CA ILE A 45 -15.80 -11.14 -5.07
C ILE A 45 -16.52 -11.67 -6.33
N SER A 46 -15.82 -12.41 -7.19
CA SER A 46 -16.39 -13.03 -8.38
C SER A 46 -17.49 -14.05 -8.06
N TRP A 47 -17.41 -14.74 -6.93
CA TRP A 47 -18.46 -15.65 -6.44
C TRP A 47 -19.66 -14.94 -5.81
N GLY A 48 -19.67 -13.60 -5.81
CA GLY A 48 -20.79 -12.80 -5.31
C GLY A 48 -20.75 -12.50 -3.81
N PHE A 49 -19.63 -12.77 -3.11
CA PHE A 49 -19.46 -12.31 -1.74
C PHE A 49 -19.41 -10.79 -1.68
N ASN A 50 -19.83 -10.22 -0.55
CA ASN A 50 -19.79 -8.78 -0.36
C ASN A 50 -18.34 -8.26 -0.41
N ALA A 51 -18.03 -7.49 -1.45
CA ALA A 51 -16.67 -7.02 -1.74
C ALA A 51 -16.04 -6.24 -0.58
N LEU A 52 -16.83 -5.40 0.13
CA LEU A 52 -16.32 -4.61 1.25
C LEU A 52 -16.02 -5.48 2.48
N LEU A 53 -16.84 -6.49 2.78
CA LEU A 53 -16.56 -7.42 3.88
C LEU A 53 -15.31 -8.26 3.59
N VAL A 54 -15.21 -8.80 2.38
CA VAL A 54 -14.02 -9.55 1.93
C VAL A 54 -12.77 -8.68 2.02
N LEU A 55 -12.86 -7.42 1.57
CA LEU A 55 -11.77 -6.45 1.62
C LEU A 55 -11.30 -6.20 3.06
N VAL A 56 -12.22 -5.93 4.01
CA VAL A 56 -11.87 -5.70 5.43
C VAL A 56 -11.10 -6.89 5.99
N ILE A 57 -11.58 -8.10 5.78
CA ILE A 57 -10.95 -9.30 6.34
C ILE A 57 -9.59 -9.55 5.68
N LEU A 58 -9.54 -9.54 4.35
CA LEU A 58 -8.33 -9.88 3.63
C LEU A 58 -7.26 -8.79 3.71
N SER A 59 -7.62 -7.51 3.81
CA SER A 59 -6.63 -6.45 4.01
C SER A 59 -5.85 -6.62 5.32
N VAL A 60 -6.51 -7.01 6.41
CA VAL A 60 -5.84 -7.29 7.68
C VAL A 60 -4.92 -8.51 7.56
N ILE A 61 -5.36 -9.56 6.88
CA ILE A 61 -4.55 -10.77 6.67
C ILE A 61 -3.35 -10.47 5.76
N ILE A 62 -3.53 -9.74 4.67
CA ILE A 62 -2.45 -9.31 3.78
C ILE A 62 -1.42 -8.47 4.54
N LEU A 63 -1.87 -7.50 5.35
CA LEU A 63 -0.99 -6.70 6.19
C LEU A 63 -0.21 -7.56 7.20
N ALA A 64 -0.87 -8.55 7.81
CA ALA A 64 -0.20 -9.47 8.72
C ALA A 64 0.93 -10.22 8.00
N PHE A 65 0.66 -10.83 6.85
CA PHE A 65 1.70 -11.51 6.07
C PHE A 65 2.78 -10.55 5.57
N ALA A 66 2.42 -9.36 5.10
CA ALA A 66 3.38 -8.38 4.61
C ALA A 66 4.36 -7.94 5.71
N ILE A 67 3.87 -7.73 6.93
CA ILE A 67 4.68 -7.21 8.04
C ILE A 67 5.41 -8.34 8.78
N PHE A 68 4.72 -9.39 9.23
CA PHE A 68 5.33 -10.46 10.04
C PHE A 68 6.25 -11.41 9.25
N MET A 69 6.10 -11.49 7.91
CA MET A 69 7.06 -12.23 7.10
C MET A 69 8.28 -11.40 6.68
N SER A 70 8.21 -10.08 6.80
CA SER A 70 9.34 -9.20 6.45
C SER A 70 10.34 -9.01 7.59
N SER A 71 9.93 -9.22 8.82
CA SER A 71 10.76 -9.02 10.03
C SER A 71 10.50 -10.12 11.06
N ASP A 72 11.38 -10.23 12.04
CA ASP A 72 11.15 -11.10 13.20
C ASP A 72 10.05 -10.53 14.09
N GLU A 73 9.38 -11.40 14.87
CA GLU A 73 8.32 -10.97 15.79
C GLU A 73 8.93 -10.21 16.98
N ASN A 74 8.98 -8.90 16.86
CA ASN A 74 9.43 -7.97 17.89
C ASN A 74 8.32 -6.95 18.17
N GLU A 75 8.43 -6.20 19.25
CA GLU A 75 7.51 -5.11 19.63
C GLU A 75 7.35 -4.09 18.48
N MET A 76 8.45 -3.77 17.80
CA MET A 76 8.50 -2.97 16.58
C MET A 76 7.50 -3.45 15.52
N THR A 77 7.51 -4.74 15.22
CA THR A 77 6.65 -5.35 14.19
C THR A 77 5.17 -5.30 14.58
N VAL A 78 4.88 -5.49 15.87
CA VAL A 78 3.51 -5.39 16.41
C VAL A 78 2.98 -3.96 16.32
N ILE A 79 3.78 -2.96 16.64
CA ILE A 79 3.41 -1.53 16.49
C ILE A 79 3.16 -1.18 15.04
N ALA A 80 4.04 -1.62 14.13
CA ALA A 80 3.86 -1.39 12.70
C ALA A 80 2.56 -2.03 12.18
N PHE A 81 2.27 -3.26 12.58
CA PHE A 81 1.03 -3.96 12.22
C PHE A 81 -0.21 -3.24 12.76
N LYS A 82 -0.23 -2.92 14.05
CA LYS A 82 -1.32 -2.19 14.71
C LYS A 82 -1.60 -0.85 14.02
N THR A 83 -0.54 -0.09 13.74
CA THR A 83 -0.63 1.17 13.01
C THR A 83 -1.24 0.98 11.63
N SER A 84 -0.70 0.03 10.86
CA SER A 84 -1.14 -0.23 9.49
C SER A 84 -2.61 -0.63 9.43
N VAL A 85 -3.07 -1.48 10.34
CA VAL A 85 -4.49 -1.89 10.41
C VAL A 85 -5.38 -0.69 10.71
N ILE A 86 -5.04 0.13 11.71
CA ILE A 86 -5.83 1.33 12.06
C ILE A 86 -5.91 2.29 10.88
N VAL A 87 -4.79 2.57 10.23
CA VAL A 87 -4.72 3.49 9.10
C VAL A 87 -5.52 2.97 7.91
N VAL A 88 -5.32 1.71 7.52
CA VAL A 88 -6.02 1.12 6.38
C VAL A 88 -7.53 1.08 6.60
N LEU A 89 -8.00 0.69 7.78
CA LEU A 89 -9.43 0.68 8.09
C LEU A 89 -10.02 2.10 8.08
N SER A 90 -9.28 3.09 8.57
CA SER A 90 -9.71 4.50 8.52
C SER A 90 -9.78 5.02 7.09
N LEU A 91 -8.79 4.71 6.27
CA LEU A 91 -8.74 5.11 4.87
C LEU A 91 -9.74 4.36 4.00
N MET A 92 -10.14 3.15 4.39
CA MET A 92 -11.22 2.43 3.71
C MET A 92 -12.54 3.21 3.80
N VAL A 93 -12.85 3.81 4.96
CA VAL A 93 -14.01 4.69 5.11
C VAL A 93 -13.87 5.91 4.20
N LEU A 94 -12.67 6.50 4.13
CA LEU A 94 -12.41 7.63 3.24
C LEU A 94 -12.53 7.22 1.76
N ALA A 95 -12.06 6.03 1.38
CA ALA A 95 -12.17 5.51 0.02
C ALA A 95 -13.63 5.34 -0.42
N VAL A 96 -14.51 4.87 0.48
CA VAL A 96 -15.96 4.80 0.22
C VAL A 96 -16.53 6.20 -0.05
N PHE A 97 -16.13 7.20 0.74
CA PHE A 97 -16.57 8.57 0.56
C PHE A 97 -16.05 9.18 -0.75
N VAL A 98 -14.77 9.00 -1.04
CA VAL A 98 -14.13 9.48 -2.28
C VAL A 98 -14.78 8.82 -3.51
N GLN A 99 -15.05 7.52 -3.45
CA GLN A 99 -15.74 6.79 -4.51
C GLN A 99 -17.18 7.28 -4.72
N HIS A 100 -17.90 7.59 -3.63
CA HIS A 100 -19.27 8.09 -3.72
C HIS A 100 -19.36 9.46 -4.40
N ILE A 101 -18.39 10.34 -4.15
CA ILE A 101 -18.33 11.67 -4.77
C ILE A 101 -17.76 11.58 -6.18
N GLY A 102 -16.64 10.87 -6.36
CA GLY A 102 -15.89 10.82 -7.62
C GLY A 102 -16.52 9.92 -8.69
N GLN A 103 -17.32 8.94 -8.29
CA GLN A 103 -17.99 7.98 -9.18
C GLN A 103 -17.03 7.38 -10.22
N PHE A 104 -15.86 6.95 -9.78
CA PHE A 104 -14.80 6.38 -10.63
C PHE A 104 -15.13 4.97 -11.16
N GLN A 105 -16.31 4.43 -10.85
CA GLN A 105 -16.75 3.10 -11.29
C GLN A 105 -17.16 3.09 -12.77
N GLY A 106 -17.07 1.91 -13.34
CA GLY A 106 -17.52 1.62 -14.70
C GLY A 106 -16.37 1.70 -15.70
N PHE A 107 -16.74 1.51 -16.94
CA PHE A 107 -15.80 1.50 -18.05
C PHE A 107 -15.67 2.91 -18.62
N ALA A 108 -14.49 3.27 -19.00
CA ALA A 108 -14.21 4.50 -19.71
C ALA A 108 -14.45 4.31 -21.22
N ALA A 109 -14.49 5.42 -21.95
CA ALA A 109 -14.61 5.36 -23.41
C ALA A 109 -13.42 4.63 -24.07
N GLU A 110 -12.29 4.61 -23.38
CA GLU A 110 -11.06 3.95 -23.80
C GLU A 110 -11.15 2.40 -23.73
N ASP A 111 -12.09 1.85 -22.94
CA ASP A 111 -12.28 0.40 -22.73
C ASP A 111 -13.35 -0.22 -23.66
N VAL A 112 -13.90 0.54 -24.62
CA VAL A 112 -15.04 0.12 -25.43
C VAL A 112 -14.74 -1.16 -26.21
N ASP A 113 -13.53 -1.32 -26.72
CA ASP A 113 -13.13 -2.51 -27.50
C ASP A 113 -13.07 -3.78 -26.61
N GLU A 114 -12.79 -3.64 -25.32
CA GLU A 114 -12.79 -4.75 -24.37
C GLU A 114 -14.21 -5.11 -23.92
N LEU A 115 -15.12 -4.14 -23.89
CA LEU A 115 -16.52 -4.32 -23.49
C LEU A 115 -17.35 -5.14 -24.46
N GLU A 116 -17.06 -5.10 -25.75
CA GLU A 116 -17.77 -5.89 -26.77
C GLU A 116 -17.67 -7.40 -26.51
N ASN A 117 -16.63 -7.83 -25.79
CA ASN A 117 -16.37 -9.23 -25.45
C ASN A 117 -16.86 -9.62 -24.05
N LEU A 118 -17.30 -8.67 -23.21
CA LEU A 118 -17.79 -8.93 -21.87
C LEU A 118 -19.31 -9.11 -21.85
N SER A 119 -19.76 -10.26 -21.35
CA SER A 119 -21.17 -10.49 -21.07
C SER A 119 -21.66 -9.47 -20.04
N LEU A 120 -22.65 -8.65 -20.40
CA LEU A 120 -23.24 -7.59 -19.57
C LEU A 120 -23.93 -8.09 -18.27
N THR A 121 -23.94 -9.38 -18.01
CA THR A 121 -24.56 -10.03 -16.84
C THR A 121 -23.54 -10.45 -15.78
N VAL A 122 -22.59 -9.60 -15.43
CA VAL A 122 -21.55 -9.99 -14.46
C VAL A 122 -22.04 -9.91 -13.00
N GLY A 123 -23.16 -9.21 -12.72
CA GLY A 123 -23.72 -9.10 -11.37
C GLY A 123 -22.81 -8.41 -10.33
N LEU A 124 -21.70 -7.82 -10.75
CA LEU A 124 -20.74 -7.16 -9.86
C LEU A 124 -21.10 -5.69 -9.62
N ASN A 125 -20.94 -5.25 -8.39
CA ASN A 125 -21.03 -3.83 -8.06
C ASN A 125 -19.69 -3.14 -8.33
N PHE A 126 -19.54 -2.50 -9.50
CA PHE A 126 -18.30 -1.84 -9.92
C PHE A 126 -17.85 -0.72 -8.98
N SER A 127 -18.77 -0.06 -8.26
CA SER A 127 -18.41 0.92 -7.23
C SER A 127 -17.61 0.28 -6.10
N ASN A 128 -18.06 -0.89 -5.62
CA ASN A 128 -17.33 -1.63 -4.60
C ASN A 128 -15.99 -2.17 -5.11
N VAL A 129 -15.92 -2.58 -6.38
CA VAL A 129 -14.66 -3.01 -7.00
C VAL A 129 -13.67 -1.85 -7.06
N ALA A 130 -14.10 -0.65 -7.43
CA ALA A 130 -13.23 0.54 -7.43
C ALA A 130 -12.67 0.83 -6.03
N ILE A 131 -13.49 0.73 -4.97
CA ILE A 131 -13.02 0.87 -3.58
C ILE A 131 -11.97 -0.20 -3.25
N VAL A 132 -12.21 -1.44 -3.65
CA VAL A 132 -11.26 -2.55 -3.45
C VAL A 132 -9.91 -2.24 -4.09
N VAL A 133 -9.90 -1.78 -5.34
CA VAL A 133 -8.67 -1.41 -6.06
C VAL A 133 -7.93 -0.28 -5.34
N MET A 134 -8.63 0.79 -4.96
CA MET A 134 -8.03 1.91 -4.23
C MET A 134 -7.38 1.46 -2.91
N VAL A 135 -8.06 0.60 -2.14
CA VAL A 135 -7.56 0.13 -0.85
C VAL A 135 -6.37 -0.80 -1.02
N ILE A 136 -6.43 -1.77 -1.95
CA ILE A 136 -5.30 -2.68 -2.20
C ILE A 136 -4.06 -1.91 -2.63
N SER A 137 -4.22 -0.89 -3.49
CA SER A 137 -3.10 -0.10 -3.99
C SER A 137 -2.33 0.64 -2.88
N MET A 138 -2.97 0.96 -1.76
CA MET A 138 -2.31 1.64 -0.65
C MET A 138 -1.75 0.71 0.43
N LEU A 139 -2.15 -0.58 0.48
CA LEU A 139 -1.74 -1.51 1.55
C LEU A 139 -0.21 -1.59 1.70
N GLY A 140 0.49 -1.76 0.57
CA GLY A 140 1.95 -1.86 0.56
C GLY A 140 2.63 -0.61 1.08
N ALA A 141 2.20 0.56 0.62
CA ALA A 141 2.79 1.84 1.01
C ALA A 141 2.59 2.14 2.51
N VAL A 142 1.40 1.80 3.06
CA VAL A 142 1.11 1.95 4.49
C VAL A 142 1.96 1.00 5.33
N ALA A 143 2.06 -0.28 4.95
CA ALA A 143 2.86 -1.27 5.66
C ALA A 143 4.35 -0.90 5.65
N GLU A 144 4.88 -0.54 4.47
CA GLU A 144 6.29 -0.15 4.29
C GLU A 144 6.64 1.08 5.13
N SER A 145 5.82 2.14 5.08
CA SER A 145 6.09 3.37 5.85
C SER A 145 6.00 3.16 7.36
N ALA A 146 5.04 2.33 7.83
CA ALA A 146 4.94 1.95 9.24
C ALA A 146 6.18 1.16 9.70
N MET A 147 6.57 0.13 8.93
CA MET A 147 7.75 -0.68 9.22
C MET A 147 9.04 0.13 9.19
N ALA A 148 9.24 0.95 8.16
CA ALA A 148 10.44 1.76 8.02
C ALA A 148 10.62 2.72 9.20
N LEU A 149 9.53 3.40 9.62
CA LEU A 149 9.62 4.33 10.74
C LEU A 149 9.83 3.61 12.07
N THR A 150 9.05 2.56 12.36
CA THR A 150 9.22 1.82 13.62
C THR A 150 10.61 1.22 13.72
N ALA A 151 11.12 0.58 12.66
CA ALA A 151 12.47 0.01 12.65
C ALA A 151 13.54 1.07 12.91
N SER A 152 13.49 2.20 12.22
CA SER A 152 14.48 3.27 12.39
C SER A 152 14.42 3.90 13.78
N LEU A 153 13.24 4.03 14.38
CA LEU A 153 13.10 4.60 15.72
C LEU A 153 13.61 3.63 16.81
N TYR A 154 13.31 2.35 16.70
CA TYR A 154 13.83 1.34 17.63
C TYR A 154 15.35 1.21 17.50
N GLU A 155 15.92 1.27 16.30
CA GLU A 155 17.37 1.29 16.10
C GLU A 155 18.04 2.48 16.81
N VAL A 156 17.42 3.66 16.76
CA VAL A 156 17.93 4.85 17.45
C VAL A 156 17.85 4.70 18.97
N ILE A 157 16.77 4.08 19.50
CA ILE A 157 16.64 3.80 20.93
C ILE A 157 17.74 2.82 21.39
N GLU A 158 17.99 1.76 20.63
CA GLU A 158 19.02 0.76 20.96
C GLU A 158 20.45 1.31 20.89
N GLN A 159 20.71 2.31 20.04
CA GLN A 159 22.05 2.91 19.89
C GLN A 159 22.40 3.90 21.01
N ASP A 160 21.43 4.50 21.69
CA ASP A 160 21.65 5.48 22.77
C ASP A 160 20.75 5.19 23.97
N GLU A 161 21.23 4.36 24.87
CA GLU A 161 20.56 3.95 26.12
C GLU A 161 20.24 5.15 27.05
N PHE A 162 21.00 6.25 26.92
CA PHE A 162 20.83 7.47 27.72
C PHE A 162 20.03 8.56 27.02
N MET A 163 19.44 8.27 25.89
CA MET A 163 18.65 9.24 25.11
C MET A 163 17.54 9.87 25.96
N THR A 164 17.44 11.19 25.89
CA THR A 164 16.35 11.92 26.53
C THR A 164 15.09 11.92 25.64
N ILE A 165 13.92 12.11 26.26
CA ILE A 165 12.64 12.21 25.53
C ILE A 165 12.69 13.34 24.48
N GLU A 166 13.33 14.47 24.78
CA GLU A 166 13.47 15.59 23.85
C GLU A 166 14.35 15.24 22.65
N GLN A 167 15.47 14.53 22.87
CA GLN A 167 16.33 14.04 21.79
C GLN A 167 15.60 13.04 20.91
N PHE A 168 14.84 12.12 21.51
CA PHE A 168 14.01 11.17 20.76
C PHE A 168 12.98 11.88 19.88
N LYS A 169 12.26 12.88 20.41
CA LYS A 169 11.28 13.67 19.65
C LYS A 169 11.92 14.36 18.43
N ASN A 170 13.12 14.90 18.59
CA ASN A 170 13.86 15.51 17.49
C ASN A 170 14.26 14.48 16.43
N GLN A 171 14.80 13.32 16.84
CA GLN A 171 15.17 12.24 15.93
C GLN A 171 13.93 11.70 15.19
N ARG A 172 12.81 11.51 15.89
CA ARG A 172 11.54 11.11 15.27
C ARG A 172 11.12 12.03 14.13
N VAL A 173 11.21 13.36 14.31
CA VAL A 173 10.85 14.32 13.27
C VAL A 173 11.77 14.19 12.07
N ILE A 174 13.07 14.09 12.27
CA ILE A 174 14.07 13.98 11.19
C ILE A 174 13.82 12.71 10.37
N ILE A 175 13.69 11.56 11.04
CA ILE A 175 13.48 10.26 10.39
C ILE A 175 12.12 10.25 9.67
N SER A 176 11.07 10.78 10.30
CA SER A 176 9.74 10.87 9.69
C SER A 176 9.77 11.67 8.38
N GLN A 177 10.49 12.80 8.34
CA GLN A 177 10.62 13.61 7.12
C GLN A 177 11.37 12.88 6.01
N GLN A 178 12.41 12.13 6.34
CA GLN A 178 13.19 11.35 5.36
C GLN A 178 12.35 10.24 4.75
N ILE A 179 11.66 9.45 5.59
CA ILE A 179 10.81 8.35 5.13
C ILE A 179 9.62 8.90 4.33
N LEU A 180 8.98 9.97 4.80
CA LEU A 180 7.87 10.59 4.10
C LEU A 180 8.27 11.03 2.68
N GLY A 181 9.41 11.71 2.55
CA GLY A 181 9.89 12.20 1.25
C GLY A 181 10.16 11.07 0.27
N THR A 182 10.81 9.99 0.72
CA THR A 182 11.11 8.84 -0.14
C THR A 182 9.86 8.04 -0.49
N ALA A 183 9.01 7.71 0.48
CA ALA A 183 7.82 6.90 0.28
C ALA A 183 6.79 7.59 -0.64
N VAL A 184 6.53 8.89 -0.43
CA VAL A 184 5.62 9.67 -1.29
C VAL A 184 6.15 9.74 -2.72
N ASN A 185 7.45 10.00 -2.91
CA ASN A 185 8.03 10.04 -4.25
C ASN A 185 7.99 8.67 -4.94
N THR A 186 8.26 7.59 -4.21
CA THR A 186 8.20 6.22 -4.76
C THR A 186 6.79 5.90 -5.26
N LEU A 187 5.77 6.19 -4.44
CA LEU A 187 4.38 5.98 -4.82
C LEU A 187 3.98 6.85 -6.02
N PHE A 188 4.35 8.13 -6.00
CA PHE A 188 4.06 9.07 -7.08
C PHE A 188 4.65 8.61 -8.42
N PHE A 189 5.94 8.30 -8.47
CA PHE A 189 6.58 7.84 -9.70
C PHE A 189 6.12 6.45 -10.12
N GLY A 190 5.78 5.57 -9.18
CA GLY A 190 5.21 4.25 -9.47
C GLY A 190 3.88 4.36 -10.22
N VAL A 191 2.96 5.19 -9.73
CA VAL A 191 1.66 5.42 -10.37
C VAL A 191 1.81 6.17 -11.69
N LEU A 192 2.60 7.26 -11.72
CA LEU A 192 2.85 7.97 -12.98
C LEU A 192 3.48 7.07 -14.04
N GLY A 193 4.43 6.22 -13.65
CA GLY A 193 5.04 5.26 -14.57
C GLY A 193 4.03 4.28 -15.15
N ALA A 194 3.10 3.80 -14.34
CA ALA A 194 2.02 2.93 -14.79
C ALA A 194 1.03 3.64 -15.74
N THR A 195 0.79 4.93 -15.53
CA THR A 195 -0.18 5.72 -16.33
C THR A 195 0.43 6.40 -17.57
N VAL A 196 1.76 6.32 -17.79
CA VAL A 196 2.41 6.96 -18.96
C VAL A 196 1.77 6.56 -20.28
N GLY A 197 1.42 5.28 -20.46
CA GLY A 197 0.77 4.78 -21.66
C GLY A 197 -0.59 5.47 -21.92
N LEU A 198 -1.38 5.63 -20.86
CA LEU A 198 -2.67 6.32 -20.90
C LEU A 198 -2.49 7.82 -21.24
N ILE A 199 -1.50 8.48 -20.63
CA ILE A 199 -1.21 9.89 -20.92
C ILE A 199 -0.78 10.08 -22.38
N LEU A 200 0.07 9.18 -22.91
CA LEU A 200 0.45 9.21 -24.34
C LEU A 200 -0.75 9.01 -25.24
N TRP A 201 -1.70 8.17 -24.85
CA TRP A 201 -2.96 7.97 -25.58
C TRP A 201 -3.78 9.25 -25.63
N PHE A 202 -3.95 9.95 -24.51
CA PHE A 202 -4.65 11.25 -24.47
C PHE A 202 -4.00 12.29 -25.38
N VAL A 203 -2.67 12.39 -25.36
CA VAL A 203 -1.94 13.29 -26.25
C VAL A 203 -2.15 12.91 -27.72
N ARG A 204 -2.14 11.62 -28.04
CA ARG A 204 -2.34 11.12 -29.42
C ARG A 204 -3.73 11.39 -29.94
N LEU A 205 -4.76 11.26 -29.09
CA LEU A 205 -6.15 11.54 -29.41
C LEU A 205 -6.51 13.02 -29.32
N GLN A 206 -5.55 13.88 -28.95
CA GLN A 206 -5.74 15.33 -28.77
C GLN A 206 -6.84 15.67 -27.75
N TYR A 207 -6.90 14.91 -26.64
CA TYR A 207 -7.84 15.19 -25.57
C TYR A 207 -7.63 16.58 -25.00
N SER A 208 -8.71 17.30 -24.78
CA SER A 208 -8.71 18.54 -24.02
C SER A 208 -8.41 18.28 -22.52
N TRP A 209 -7.95 19.26 -21.80
CA TRP A 209 -7.77 19.15 -20.36
C TRP A 209 -9.04 18.71 -19.62
N ALA A 210 -10.22 19.15 -20.12
CA ALA A 210 -11.50 18.74 -19.54
C ALA A 210 -11.75 17.23 -19.72
N GLU A 211 -11.44 16.66 -20.87
CA GLU A 211 -11.58 15.22 -21.13
C GLU A 211 -10.58 14.42 -20.29
N ILE A 212 -9.34 14.87 -20.18
CA ILE A 212 -8.31 14.23 -19.34
C ILE A 212 -8.76 14.17 -17.88
N PHE A 213 -9.22 15.29 -17.30
CA PHE A 213 -9.70 15.33 -15.92
C PHE A 213 -11.07 14.63 -15.71
N ASN A 214 -11.79 14.31 -16.76
CA ASN A 214 -13.00 13.50 -16.70
C ASN A 214 -12.77 12.02 -17.04
N SER A 215 -11.54 11.65 -17.43
CA SER A 215 -11.22 10.23 -17.66
C SER A 215 -11.31 9.44 -16.34
N LYS A 216 -12.19 8.45 -16.32
CA LYS A 216 -12.42 7.61 -15.14
C LYS A 216 -11.18 6.79 -14.78
N LEU A 217 -10.44 6.29 -15.78
CA LEU A 217 -9.22 5.52 -15.58
C LEU A 217 -8.16 6.36 -14.87
N LEU A 218 -7.83 7.53 -15.43
CA LEU A 218 -6.82 8.40 -14.83
C LEU A 218 -7.23 8.88 -13.43
N MET A 219 -8.48 9.29 -13.27
CA MET A 219 -8.96 9.80 -11.98
C MET A 219 -9.05 8.71 -10.90
N ALA A 220 -9.33 7.46 -11.26
CA ALA A 220 -9.27 6.34 -10.33
C ALA A 220 -7.83 6.11 -9.83
N ASP A 221 -6.83 6.12 -10.72
CA ASP A 221 -5.42 5.96 -10.37
C ASP A 221 -4.92 7.14 -9.53
N VAL A 222 -5.29 8.37 -9.89
CA VAL A 222 -4.96 9.57 -9.09
C VAL A 222 -5.60 9.52 -7.72
N ALA A 223 -6.87 9.09 -7.60
CA ALA A 223 -7.54 8.95 -6.31
C ALA A 223 -6.87 7.87 -5.45
N ALA A 224 -6.51 6.72 -6.02
CA ALA A 224 -5.77 5.67 -5.33
C ALA A 224 -4.39 6.16 -4.85
N MET A 225 -3.67 6.90 -5.70
CA MET A 225 -2.38 7.52 -5.36
C MET A 225 -2.51 8.51 -4.20
N LEU A 226 -3.48 9.41 -4.24
CA LEU A 226 -3.70 10.40 -3.17
C LEU A 226 -4.09 9.73 -1.85
N LEU A 227 -4.94 8.70 -1.89
CA LEU A 227 -5.27 7.89 -0.71
C LEU A 227 -4.04 7.18 -0.16
N GLY A 228 -3.19 6.64 -1.02
CA GLY A 228 -1.92 6.03 -0.63
C GLY A 228 -0.97 7.02 0.04
N MET A 229 -0.84 8.24 -0.50
CA MET A 229 -0.04 9.32 0.11
C MET A 229 -0.57 9.74 1.49
N LEU A 230 -1.90 9.86 1.63
CA LEU A 230 -2.53 10.08 2.93
C LEU A 230 -2.25 8.91 3.89
N GLY A 231 -2.26 7.68 3.37
CA GLY A 231 -1.91 6.48 4.13
C GLY A 231 -0.49 6.53 4.68
N ILE A 232 0.48 6.92 3.88
CA ILE A 232 1.87 7.12 4.30
C ILE A 232 1.94 8.17 5.42
N LEU A 233 1.28 9.32 5.24
CA LEU A 233 1.27 10.40 6.23
C LEU A 233 0.69 9.94 7.58
N PHE A 234 -0.48 9.32 7.56
CA PHE A 234 -1.12 8.81 8.79
C PHE A 234 -0.33 7.67 9.42
N SER A 235 0.26 6.80 8.62
CA SER A 235 1.09 5.69 9.07
C SER A 235 2.34 6.20 9.82
N ILE A 236 3.06 7.15 9.25
CA ILE A 236 4.24 7.77 9.86
C ILE A 236 3.85 8.51 11.16
N TRP A 237 2.78 9.30 11.12
CA TRP A 237 2.33 10.02 12.30
C TRP A 237 1.94 9.09 13.45
N LEU A 238 1.16 8.05 13.16
CA LEU A 238 0.62 7.14 14.17
C LEU A 238 1.70 6.17 14.69
N SER A 239 2.57 5.65 13.82
CA SER A 239 3.72 4.83 14.24
C SER A 239 4.64 5.59 15.16
N GLY A 240 5.00 6.83 14.78
CA GLY A 240 5.84 7.68 15.60
C GLY A 240 5.22 7.99 16.96
N TYR A 241 3.91 8.18 17.02
CA TYR A 241 3.20 8.37 18.29
C TYR A 241 3.22 7.12 19.19
N PHE A 242 3.02 5.94 18.62
CA PHE A 242 3.05 4.70 19.41
C PHE A 242 4.44 4.38 19.94
N VAL A 243 5.48 4.52 19.13
CA VAL A 243 6.87 4.30 19.58
C VAL A 243 7.27 5.32 20.64
N GLU A 244 6.89 6.60 20.49
CA GLU A 244 7.16 7.63 21.50
C GLU A 244 6.53 7.28 22.84
N LYS A 245 5.26 6.85 22.83
CA LYS A 245 4.54 6.48 24.03
C LYS A 245 5.15 5.24 24.72
N ASP A 246 5.65 4.30 23.94
CA ASP A 246 6.33 3.11 24.45
C ASP A 246 7.64 3.50 25.12
N PHE A 247 8.44 4.32 24.46
CA PHE A 247 9.70 4.84 24.99
C PHE A 247 9.51 5.67 26.27
N GLU A 248 8.48 6.53 26.34
CA GLU A 248 8.16 7.28 27.57
C GLU A 248 7.79 6.36 28.74
N LYS A 249 7.08 5.26 28.46
CA LYS A 249 6.70 4.28 29.48
C LYS A 249 7.91 3.54 30.03
N GLU A 250 8.82 3.05 29.17
CA GLU A 250 10.05 2.38 29.59
C GLU A 250 10.95 3.27 30.47
N LYS A 251 11.07 4.55 30.12
CA LYS A 251 11.85 5.52 30.92
C LYS A 251 11.23 5.75 32.29
N HIS A 252 9.92 5.79 32.43
CA HIS A 252 9.23 5.94 33.72
C HIS A 252 9.29 4.69 34.60
N GLU A 253 9.44 3.49 34.02
CA GLU A 253 9.59 2.24 34.76
C GLU A 253 11.05 2.02 35.22
N SER A 254 12.02 2.71 34.59
CA SER A 254 13.47 2.62 34.94
C SER A 254 13.93 3.65 35.94
N ASP A 255 13.17 4.73 36.19
CA ASP A 255 13.39 5.76 37.24
C ASP A 255 12.67 5.38 38.55
#